data_5b96be002583288d54bd3ad3e7c690bc
#
_entry.id   5b96be002583288d54bd3ad3e7c690bc
#
_cell.length_a   1.000
_cell.length_b   1.000
_cell.length_c   1.000
_cell.angle_alpha   90.00
_cell.angle_beta   90.00
_cell.angle_gamma   90.00
#
_symmetry.space_group_name_H-M   'P 1'
#
loop_
_entity.id
_entity.type
_entity.pdbx_description
1 polymer ?
#
loop_
_entity_poly.entity_id
_entity_poly.type
_entity_poly.pdbx_seq_one_letter_code
_entity_poly.pdbx_strand_id
1 'polypeptide(L)'
;MILTTGIRARQNSPRSVKMESSKIGIEKFDGSDFGFWKMQIEDYLYQKDLHEPLLGVKPDTMTTEQWKLKDRQALGMIRLTLSRNVAFNIIKEKTTSDLMKALSNMYEKPSAMNKVYLMRRLFNLQMSEGGRVADHINEFNMIISQLGSVEINFEDEIKALILMSSLPESWD
;
A
#
# COMPACT_ATOMS: atom_id res chain seq x y z
N MET A 1 -54.71 45.20 -31.44
CA MET A 1 -54.26 43.86 -31.76
C MET A 1 -52.74 43.87 -31.70
N ILE A 2 -52.17 43.62 -30.53
CA ILE A 2 -50.72 43.66 -30.28
C ILE A 2 -50.31 42.33 -29.67
N LEU A 3 -49.54 41.57 -30.42
CA LEU A 3 -48.98 40.27 -29.99
C LEU A 3 -47.73 40.51 -29.16
N THR A 4 -47.78 40.14 -27.90
CA THR A 4 -46.64 40.19 -26.96
C THR A 4 -45.92 38.85 -27.03
N THR A 5 -44.73 38.86 -27.66
CA THR A 5 -43.85 37.67 -27.74
C THR A 5 -43.05 37.53 -26.43
N GLY A 6 -43.39 36.54 -25.61
CA GLY A 6 -42.66 36.23 -24.37
C GLY A 6 -41.35 35.51 -24.68
N ILE A 7 -40.25 36.15 -24.32
CA ILE A 7 -38.92 35.56 -24.39
C ILE A 7 -38.71 34.73 -23.11
N ARG A 8 -38.67 33.42 -23.27
CA ARG A 8 -38.39 32.45 -22.18
C ARG A 8 -36.87 32.37 -21.94
N ALA A 9 -36.40 33.04 -20.90
CA ALA A 9 -35.02 32.92 -20.44
C ALA A 9 -34.77 31.49 -19.99
N ARG A 10 -33.81 30.80 -20.66
CA ARG A 10 -33.26 29.52 -20.21
C ARG A 10 -32.35 29.79 -19.03
N GLN A 11 -32.77 29.38 -17.85
CA GLN A 11 -31.87 29.27 -16.69
C GLN A 11 -30.87 28.14 -16.95
N ASN A 12 -29.64 28.53 -17.18
CA ASN A 12 -28.49 27.61 -17.14
C ASN A 12 -28.19 27.28 -15.66
N SER A 13 -28.64 26.14 -15.20
CA SER A 13 -28.16 25.56 -13.94
C SER A 13 -26.66 25.26 -14.08
N PRO A 14 -25.83 25.64 -13.09
CA PRO A 14 -24.42 25.22 -13.10
C PRO A 14 -24.38 23.71 -12.97
N ARG A 15 -23.77 23.05 -13.96
CA ARG A 15 -23.40 21.64 -13.89
C ARG A 15 -22.56 21.46 -12.63
N SER A 16 -23.12 20.76 -11.64
CA SER A 16 -22.35 20.24 -10.52
C SER A 16 -21.24 19.35 -11.09
N VAL A 17 -20.03 19.85 -11.07
CA VAL A 17 -18.82 19.06 -11.28
C VAL A 17 -18.81 18.03 -10.17
N LYS A 18 -19.26 16.81 -10.46
CA LYS A 18 -19.03 15.64 -9.62
C LYS A 18 -17.52 15.53 -9.51
N MET A 19 -16.95 15.97 -8.40
CA MET A 19 -15.58 15.59 -8.02
C MET A 19 -15.59 14.07 -7.90
N GLU A 20 -15.14 13.41 -8.96
CA GLU A 20 -14.73 12.02 -8.89
C GLU A 20 -13.66 11.95 -7.80
N SER A 21 -14.03 11.41 -6.64
CA SER A 21 -13.05 11.04 -5.63
C SER A 21 -12.16 10.00 -6.29
N SER A 22 -11.00 10.43 -6.78
CA SER A 22 -9.99 9.54 -7.34
C SER A 22 -9.66 8.52 -6.25
N LYS A 23 -10.18 7.31 -6.40
CA LYS A 23 -9.78 6.19 -5.56
C LYS A 23 -8.28 6.06 -5.73
N ILE A 24 -7.54 6.23 -4.64
CA ILE A 24 -6.12 5.89 -4.59
C ILE A 24 -6.07 4.40 -4.96
N GLY A 25 -5.46 4.07 -6.11
CA GLY A 25 -5.41 2.70 -6.64
C GLY A 25 -4.48 1.77 -5.84
N ILE A 26 -4.08 2.17 -4.63
CA ILE A 26 -3.24 1.40 -3.72
C ILE A 26 -4.15 0.57 -2.80
N GLU A 27 -3.89 -0.73 -2.71
CA GLU A 27 -4.55 -1.60 -1.75
C GLU A 27 -4.24 -1.19 -0.32
N LYS A 28 -5.24 -1.29 0.57
CA LYS A 28 -5.05 -0.89 1.96
C LYS A 28 -4.08 -1.81 2.66
N PHE A 29 -3.03 -1.23 3.21
CA PHE A 29 -2.06 -1.93 4.02
C PHE A 29 -2.71 -2.46 5.31
N ASP A 30 -2.70 -3.76 5.48
CA ASP A 30 -3.30 -4.48 6.61
C ASP A 30 -2.26 -4.97 7.65
N GLY A 31 -0.97 -4.76 7.39
CA GLY A 31 0.15 -5.20 8.20
C GLY A 31 1.01 -6.26 7.54
N SER A 32 0.58 -6.80 6.40
CA SER A 32 1.35 -7.74 5.58
C SER A 32 2.04 -7.00 4.42
N ASP A 33 3.18 -7.51 3.97
CA ASP A 33 3.94 -6.97 2.83
C ASP A 33 4.21 -5.46 2.87
N PHE A 34 4.78 -5.01 3.98
CA PHE A 34 5.10 -3.59 4.19
C PHE A 34 6.01 -3.02 3.09
N GLY A 35 6.97 -3.80 2.61
CA GLY A 35 7.90 -3.36 1.57
C GLY A 35 7.20 -3.00 0.27
N PHE A 36 6.27 -3.83 -0.19
CA PHE A 36 5.49 -3.58 -1.40
C PHE A 36 4.57 -2.37 -1.26
N TRP A 37 3.82 -2.29 -0.16
CA TRP A 37 2.96 -1.13 0.11
C TRP A 37 3.77 0.17 0.22
N LYS A 38 4.93 0.14 0.90
CA LYS A 38 5.83 1.30 1.05
C LYS A 38 6.28 1.82 -0.31
N MET A 39 6.74 0.92 -1.19
CA MET A 39 7.09 1.28 -2.57
C MET A 39 5.94 1.98 -3.30
N GLN A 40 4.73 1.41 -3.25
CA GLN A 40 3.57 1.97 -3.95
C GLN A 40 3.19 3.37 -3.42
N ILE A 41 3.22 3.59 -2.11
CA ILE A 41 2.85 4.89 -1.53
C ILE A 41 3.92 5.95 -1.79
N GLU A 42 5.21 5.58 -1.74
CA GLU A 42 6.32 6.48 -2.07
C GLU A 42 6.22 6.93 -3.53
N ASP A 43 6.03 6.02 -4.48
CA ASP A 43 5.82 6.33 -5.90
C ASP A 43 4.59 7.23 -6.11
N TYR A 44 3.50 6.94 -5.41
CA TYR A 44 2.29 7.75 -5.49
C TYR A 44 2.50 9.18 -4.98
N LEU A 45 3.18 9.35 -3.85
CA LEU A 45 3.50 10.67 -3.31
C LEU A 45 4.46 11.44 -4.23
N TYR A 46 5.38 10.74 -4.89
CA TYR A 46 6.26 11.33 -5.88
C TYR A 46 5.47 11.88 -7.08
N GLN A 47 4.54 11.09 -7.63
CA GLN A 47 3.64 11.52 -8.71
C GLN A 47 2.76 12.73 -8.34
N LYS A 48 2.47 12.93 -7.04
CA LYS A 48 1.66 14.04 -6.52
C LYS A 48 2.50 15.24 -6.07
N ASP A 49 3.81 15.22 -6.25
CA ASP A 49 4.73 16.26 -5.75
C ASP A 49 4.63 16.46 -4.21
N LEU A 50 4.46 15.37 -3.50
CA LEU A 50 4.29 15.30 -2.04
C LEU A 50 5.33 14.39 -1.35
N HIS A 51 6.46 14.14 -1.99
CA HIS A 51 7.49 13.22 -1.50
C HIS A 51 8.44 13.86 -0.47
N GLU A 52 8.66 15.19 -0.53
CA GLU A 52 9.63 15.87 0.35
C GLU A 52 9.33 15.64 1.85
N PRO A 53 8.06 15.63 2.32
CA PRO A 53 7.75 15.36 3.73
C PRO A 53 8.23 13.99 4.24
N LEU A 54 8.46 13.02 3.36
CA LEU A 54 9.03 11.71 3.73
C LEU A 54 10.45 11.85 4.31
N LEU A 55 11.22 12.82 3.80
CA LEU A 55 12.58 13.11 4.26
C LEU A 55 12.61 13.74 5.65
N GLY A 56 11.52 14.35 6.11
CA GLY A 56 11.38 14.99 7.42
C GLY A 56 12.16 16.30 7.58
N VAL A 57 12.78 16.80 6.50
CA VAL A 57 13.57 18.04 6.50
C VAL A 57 12.98 19.01 5.48
N LYS A 58 12.64 20.22 5.94
CA LYS A 58 12.11 21.28 5.08
C LYS A 58 13.22 21.80 4.15
N PRO A 59 13.02 21.79 2.81
CA PRO A 59 13.95 22.43 1.89
C PRO A 59 14.05 23.95 2.12
N ASP A 60 15.22 24.52 1.92
CA ASP A 60 15.43 25.99 2.07
C ASP A 60 14.63 26.79 1.04
N THR A 61 14.32 26.21 -0.09
CA THR A 61 13.51 26.82 -1.16
C THR A 61 12.02 26.92 -0.84
N MET A 62 11.56 26.31 0.28
CA MET A 62 10.14 26.22 0.63
C MET A 62 9.82 27.05 1.87
N THR A 63 8.69 27.78 1.85
CA THR A 63 8.20 28.48 3.04
C THR A 63 7.68 27.50 4.09
N THR A 64 7.61 27.96 5.34
CA THR A 64 7.08 27.13 6.45
C THR A 64 5.61 26.74 6.22
N GLU A 65 4.82 27.61 5.63
CA GLU A 65 3.40 27.39 5.34
C GLU A 65 3.25 26.35 4.24
N GLN A 66 4.03 26.46 3.17
CA GLN A 66 4.05 25.46 2.09
C GLN A 66 4.46 24.07 2.59
N TRP A 67 5.50 24.02 3.45
CA TRP A 67 5.93 22.78 4.07
C TRP A 67 4.84 22.13 4.90
N LYS A 68 4.20 22.89 5.81
CA LYS A 68 3.09 22.37 6.62
C LYS A 68 1.93 21.86 5.79
N LEU A 69 1.62 22.55 4.68
CA LEU A 69 0.55 22.13 3.77
C LEU A 69 0.90 20.81 3.09
N LYS A 70 2.11 20.70 2.49
CA LYS A 70 2.57 19.47 1.83
C LYS A 70 2.64 18.29 2.82
N ASP A 71 3.19 18.49 4.00
CA ASP A 71 3.26 17.46 5.04
C ASP A 71 1.85 16.98 5.44
N ARG A 72 0.92 17.91 5.63
CA ARG A 72 -0.47 17.56 5.95
C ARG A 72 -1.18 16.78 4.84
N GLN A 73 -0.91 17.13 3.58
CA GLN A 73 -1.46 16.45 2.41
C GLN A 73 -0.88 15.03 2.28
N ALA A 74 0.44 14.89 2.36
CA ALA A 74 1.12 13.59 2.31
C ALA A 74 0.66 12.67 3.46
N LEU A 75 0.63 13.18 4.68
CA LEU A 75 0.13 12.47 5.86
C LEU A 75 -1.31 11.96 5.67
N GLY A 76 -2.18 12.80 5.10
CA GLY A 76 -3.57 12.44 4.80
C GLY A 76 -3.67 11.32 3.77
N MET A 77 -2.88 11.40 2.70
CA MET A 77 -2.85 10.37 1.65
C MET A 77 -2.36 9.03 2.18
N ILE A 78 -1.27 9.00 2.95
CA ILE A 78 -0.78 7.77 3.57
C ILE A 78 -1.86 7.14 4.44
N ARG A 79 -2.51 7.91 5.31
CA ARG A 79 -3.57 7.40 6.20
C ARG A 79 -4.74 6.77 5.45
N LEU A 80 -5.09 7.28 4.27
CA LEU A 80 -6.16 6.72 3.44
C LEU A 80 -5.81 5.36 2.85
N THR A 81 -4.52 5.01 2.76
CA THR A 81 -4.05 3.70 2.27
C THR A 81 -3.82 2.69 3.39
N LEU A 82 -4.16 3.00 4.63
CA LEU A 82 -4.05 2.08 5.76
C LEU A 82 -5.39 1.42 6.08
N SER A 83 -5.34 0.16 6.50
CA SER A 83 -6.48 -0.49 7.13
C SER A 83 -6.77 0.14 8.50
N ARG A 84 -7.98 -0.07 9.02
CA ARG A 84 -8.40 0.49 10.31
C ARG A 84 -7.46 0.07 11.45
N ASN A 85 -7.08 -1.19 11.49
CA ASN A 85 -6.23 -1.74 12.56
C ASN A 85 -4.84 -1.11 12.55
N VAL A 86 -4.23 -0.95 11.38
CA VAL A 86 -2.93 -0.29 11.22
C VAL A 86 -3.03 1.19 11.58
N ALA A 87 -4.07 1.88 11.10
CA ALA A 87 -4.26 3.31 11.35
C ALA A 87 -4.39 3.64 12.85
N PHE A 88 -4.98 2.75 13.66
CA PHE A 88 -5.05 2.93 15.11
C PHE A 88 -3.68 2.97 15.79
N ASN A 89 -2.73 2.19 15.30
CA ASN A 89 -1.38 2.10 15.89
C ASN A 89 -0.57 3.39 15.70
N ILE A 90 -0.89 4.18 14.65
CA ILE A 90 -0.11 5.37 14.26
C ILE A 90 -0.92 6.68 14.40
N ILE A 91 -2.08 6.64 15.04
CA ILE A 91 -2.99 7.79 15.13
C ILE A 91 -2.35 9.02 15.79
N LYS A 92 -1.34 8.80 16.64
CA LYS A 92 -0.63 9.85 17.38
C LYS A 92 0.39 10.61 16.54
N GLU A 93 0.82 10.04 15.42
CA GLU A 93 1.86 10.63 14.58
C GLU A 93 1.30 11.87 13.87
N LYS A 94 2.04 12.97 13.94
CA LYS A 94 1.58 14.29 13.43
C LYS A 94 2.25 14.70 12.13
N THR A 95 3.38 14.11 11.79
CA THR A 95 4.13 14.38 10.56
C THR A 95 4.22 13.14 9.68
N THR A 96 4.42 13.35 8.39
CA THR A 96 4.60 12.26 7.41
C THR A 96 5.82 11.41 7.75
N SER A 97 6.95 12.05 8.09
CA SER A 97 8.18 11.35 8.45
C SER A 97 8.03 10.49 9.70
N ASP A 98 7.40 11.02 10.76
CA ASP A 98 7.22 10.26 12.01
C ASP A 98 6.27 9.08 11.79
N LEU A 99 5.19 9.27 11.00
CA LEU A 99 4.28 8.20 10.63
C LEU A 99 5.00 7.07 9.88
N MET A 100 5.80 7.40 8.86
CA MET A 100 6.55 6.39 8.09
C MET A 100 7.59 5.68 8.96
N LYS A 101 8.29 6.40 9.86
CA LYS A 101 9.21 5.79 10.84
C LYS A 101 8.49 4.84 11.80
N ALA A 102 7.31 5.22 12.30
CA ALA A 102 6.52 4.36 13.17
C ALA A 102 6.09 3.07 12.46
N LEU A 103 5.61 3.17 11.21
CA LEU A 103 5.28 2.01 10.38
C LEU A 103 6.51 1.14 10.10
N SER A 104 7.64 1.72 9.68
CA SER A 104 8.88 0.98 9.48
C SER A 104 9.33 0.24 10.76
N ASN A 105 9.24 0.88 11.91
CA ASN A 105 9.61 0.24 13.18
C ASN A 105 8.71 -0.94 13.54
N MET A 106 7.42 -0.89 13.19
CA MET A 106 6.46 -1.95 13.48
C MET A 106 6.48 -3.10 12.48
N TYR A 107 6.70 -2.80 11.19
CA TYR A 107 6.46 -3.76 10.11
C TYR A 107 7.69 -4.09 9.27
N GLU A 108 8.69 -3.20 9.17
CA GLU A 108 9.92 -3.45 8.42
C GLU A 108 10.96 -4.20 9.27
N LYS A 109 10.97 -3.96 10.60
CA LYS A 109 11.88 -4.72 11.47
C LYS A 109 11.36 -6.15 11.64
N PRO A 110 12.23 -7.14 11.44
CA PRO A 110 11.83 -8.53 11.59
C PRO A 110 11.44 -8.81 13.05
N SER A 111 10.16 -8.73 13.35
CA SER A 111 9.68 -9.24 14.63
C SER A 111 9.73 -10.77 14.61
N ALA A 112 10.08 -11.40 15.72
CA ALA A 112 10.05 -12.87 15.82
C ALA A 112 8.67 -13.42 15.43
N MET A 113 7.60 -12.70 15.73
CA MET A 113 6.23 -13.07 15.36
C MET A 113 6.01 -13.07 13.84
N ASN A 114 6.54 -12.05 13.13
CA ASN A 114 6.43 -12.00 11.67
C ASN A 114 7.23 -13.14 11.02
N LYS A 115 8.43 -13.44 11.53
CA LYS A 115 9.22 -14.60 11.06
C LYS A 115 8.43 -15.91 11.22
N VAL A 116 7.81 -16.13 12.39
CA VAL A 116 6.98 -17.33 12.64
C VAL A 116 5.76 -17.37 11.73
N TYR A 117 5.09 -16.24 11.50
CA TYR A 117 3.93 -16.16 10.59
C TYR A 117 4.31 -16.54 9.15
N LEU A 118 5.38 -15.97 8.62
CA LEU A 118 5.85 -16.27 7.26
C LEU A 118 6.31 -17.72 7.12
N MET A 119 7.02 -18.26 8.12
CA MET A 119 7.40 -19.68 8.14
C MET A 119 6.18 -20.60 8.14
N ARG A 120 5.13 -20.28 8.92
CA ARG A 120 3.88 -21.05 8.89
C ARG A 120 3.20 -20.99 7.53
N ARG A 121 3.15 -19.81 6.90
CA ARG A 121 2.61 -19.70 5.54
C ARG A 121 3.36 -20.59 4.56
N LEU A 122 4.70 -20.58 4.62
CA LEU A 122 5.52 -21.38 3.73
C LEU A 122 5.25 -22.89 3.90
N PHE A 123 5.26 -23.39 5.15
CA PHE A 123 5.07 -24.82 5.41
C PHE A 123 3.61 -25.30 5.26
N ASN A 124 2.65 -24.39 5.32
CA ASN A 124 1.23 -24.71 5.06
C ASN A 124 0.82 -24.44 3.61
N LEU A 125 1.73 -23.95 2.77
CA LEU A 125 1.43 -23.73 1.36
C LEU A 125 1.24 -25.09 0.69
N GLN A 126 0.04 -25.33 0.16
CA GLN A 126 -0.33 -26.54 -0.56
C GLN A 126 -1.07 -26.16 -1.83
N MET A 127 -0.70 -26.75 -2.95
CA MET A 127 -1.42 -26.60 -4.19
C MET A 127 -2.65 -27.52 -4.18
N SER A 128 -3.81 -26.96 -4.48
CA SER A 128 -5.04 -27.75 -4.62
C SER A 128 -5.02 -28.59 -5.90
N GLU A 129 -5.66 -29.76 -5.87
CA GLU A 129 -5.90 -30.56 -7.08
C GLU A 129 -6.58 -29.71 -8.17
N GLY A 130 -6.01 -29.72 -9.38
CA GLY A 130 -6.48 -28.88 -10.49
C GLY A 130 -6.18 -27.40 -10.38
N GLY A 131 -5.42 -26.97 -9.37
CA GLY A 131 -4.95 -25.59 -9.21
C GLY A 131 -4.00 -25.18 -10.34
N ARG A 132 -3.87 -23.86 -10.56
CA ARG A 132 -2.93 -23.32 -11.55
C ARG A 132 -1.53 -23.28 -10.97
N VAL A 133 -0.61 -24.03 -11.56
CA VAL A 133 0.82 -24.07 -11.15
C VAL A 133 1.45 -22.69 -11.09
N ALA A 134 1.14 -21.84 -12.07
CA ALA A 134 1.69 -20.49 -12.11
C ALA A 134 1.31 -19.66 -10.88
N ASP A 135 0.05 -19.75 -10.42
CA ASP A 135 -0.41 -19.02 -9.25
C ASP A 135 0.26 -19.55 -7.98
N HIS A 136 0.41 -20.88 -7.86
CA HIS A 136 1.12 -21.52 -6.75
C HIS A 136 2.60 -21.11 -6.66
N ILE A 137 3.30 -21.12 -7.80
CA ILE A 137 4.71 -20.66 -7.87
C ILE A 137 4.83 -19.18 -7.51
N ASN A 138 3.90 -18.35 -7.96
CA ASN A 138 3.89 -16.92 -7.62
C ASN A 138 3.70 -16.70 -6.12
N GLU A 139 2.77 -17.43 -5.48
CA GLU A 139 2.58 -17.35 -4.03
C GLU A 139 3.80 -17.85 -3.26
N PHE A 140 4.40 -18.97 -3.68
CA PHE A 140 5.65 -19.48 -3.11
C PHE A 140 6.78 -18.43 -3.18
N ASN A 141 7.02 -17.86 -4.36
CA ASN A 141 8.07 -16.86 -4.57
C ASN A 141 7.81 -15.59 -3.75
N MET A 142 6.55 -15.18 -3.59
CA MET A 142 6.17 -14.05 -2.74
C MET A 142 6.55 -14.32 -1.27
N ILE A 143 6.23 -15.51 -0.74
CA ILE A 143 6.55 -15.88 0.64
C ILE A 143 8.08 -15.95 0.83
N ILE A 144 8.82 -16.55 -0.10
CA ILE A 144 10.29 -16.62 -0.07
C ILE A 144 10.92 -15.22 -0.07
N SER A 145 10.40 -14.31 -0.90
CA SER A 145 10.86 -12.91 -0.92
C SER A 145 10.61 -12.19 0.41
N GLN A 146 9.43 -12.39 1.00
CA GLN A 146 9.09 -11.83 2.32
C GLN A 146 9.98 -12.41 3.43
N LEU A 147 10.30 -13.69 3.39
CA LEU A 147 11.25 -14.33 4.33
C LEU A 147 12.66 -13.74 4.17
N GLY A 148 13.10 -13.51 2.95
CA GLY A 148 14.38 -12.84 2.66
C GLY A 148 14.43 -11.42 3.27
N SER A 149 13.34 -10.65 3.21
CA SER A 149 13.26 -9.31 3.79
C SER A 149 13.37 -9.30 5.34
N VAL A 150 13.08 -10.43 5.99
CA VAL A 150 13.23 -10.61 7.44
C VAL A 150 14.47 -11.46 7.80
N GLU A 151 15.46 -11.51 6.90
CA GLU A 151 16.74 -12.19 7.09
C GLU A 151 16.64 -13.72 7.22
N ILE A 152 15.59 -14.35 6.68
CA ILE A 152 15.47 -15.80 6.55
C ILE A 152 15.68 -16.16 5.08
N ASN A 153 16.84 -16.74 4.77
CA ASN A 153 17.19 -17.15 3.42
C ASN A 153 17.35 -18.67 3.37
N PHE A 154 16.85 -19.27 2.31
CA PHE A 154 17.01 -20.69 2.02
C PHE A 154 17.93 -20.85 0.82
N GLU A 155 18.73 -21.89 0.81
CA GLU A 155 19.47 -22.33 -0.37
C GLU A 155 18.49 -22.81 -1.45
N ASP A 156 18.89 -22.73 -2.73
CA ASP A 156 17.96 -23.01 -3.83
C ASP A 156 17.49 -24.46 -3.83
N GLU A 157 18.33 -25.40 -3.37
CA GLU A 157 17.96 -26.81 -3.20
C GLU A 157 16.81 -26.96 -2.18
N ILE A 158 16.91 -26.27 -1.05
CA ILE A 158 15.86 -26.28 -0.02
C ILE A 158 14.56 -25.66 -0.52
N LYS A 159 14.66 -24.53 -1.27
CA LYS A 159 13.48 -23.91 -1.91
C LYS A 159 12.80 -24.89 -2.87
N ALA A 160 13.58 -25.63 -3.69
CA ALA A 160 13.03 -26.61 -4.60
C ALA A 160 12.32 -27.75 -3.85
N LEU A 161 12.93 -28.29 -2.79
CA LEU A 161 12.32 -29.35 -1.97
C LEU A 161 11.01 -28.90 -1.30
N ILE A 162 10.96 -27.69 -0.74
CA ILE A 162 9.73 -27.14 -0.13
C ILE A 162 8.66 -26.95 -1.20
N LEU A 163 9.02 -26.41 -2.38
CA LEU A 163 8.06 -26.25 -3.48
C LEU A 163 7.51 -27.59 -3.94
N MET A 164 8.35 -28.59 -4.16
CA MET A 164 7.93 -29.93 -4.56
C MET A 164 7.02 -30.57 -3.50
N SER A 165 7.35 -30.46 -2.22
CA SER A 165 6.51 -30.98 -1.13
C SER A 165 5.15 -30.31 -0.99
N SER A 166 4.97 -29.15 -1.63
CA SER A 166 3.70 -28.40 -1.64
C SER A 166 2.79 -28.73 -2.83
N LEU A 167 3.25 -29.59 -3.75
CA LEU A 167 2.45 -30.06 -4.89
C LEU A 167 1.51 -31.21 -4.46
N PRO A 168 0.39 -31.43 -5.17
CA PRO A 168 -0.49 -32.58 -4.94
C PRO A 168 0.21 -33.92 -5.21
N GLU A 169 -0.18 -34.98 -4.49
CA GLU A 169 0.35 -36.35 -4.69
C GLU A 169 0.18 -36.88 -6.12
N SER A 170 -0.80 -36.35 -6.89
CA SER A 170 -0.98 -36.70 -8.31
C SER A 170 0.18 -36.27 -9.23
N TRP A 171 1.16 -35.53 -8.69
CA TRP A 171 2.33 -35.02 -9.41
C TRP A 171 3.62 -35.79 -9.10
N ASP A 172 3.55 -36.85 -8.25
CA ASP A 172 4.64 -37.76 -7.90
C ASP A 172 4.94 -38.81 -9.00
#